data_2f0f62de821d164db937f79343c47c0b
#
_entry.id   2f0f62de821d164db937f79343c47c0b
#
_cell.length_a   1.000
_cell.length_b   1.000
_cell.length_c   1.000
_cell.angle_alpha   90.00
_cell.angle_beta   90.00
_cell.angle_gamma   90.00
#
_symmetry.space_group_name_H-M   'P 1'
#
loop_
_entity.id
_entity.type
_entity.pdbx_description
1 polymer ?
#
loop_
_entity_poly.entity_id
_entity_poly.type
_entity_poly.pdbx_seq_one_letter_code
_entity_poly.pdbx_strand_id
1 'polypeptide(L)'
;KNPVARAPEVGGNLLRTLLETAITGTSTLPGAKVAAAKHLARRDSVEDALESLVLSHVGLAGAQGFLTSLGGLPTLAVTLPANIAGLAVVQIRLIASVAHLRGYDIDSRQVRTAMTLCLMGRDGVQRLVDAGVLPTTALAIATAPVFDSSLDQLVSEKVLGELVSRIGGRRASLLFARRGPLLGGGVGATMKAIE
;
A
#
# COMPACT_ATOMS: atom_id res chain seq x y z
N LYS A 1 -11.08 -22.07 17.62
CA LYS A 1 -11.15 -20.75 16.90
C LYS A 1 -10.24 -20.87 15.67
N ASN A 2 -10.82 -20.86 14.47
CA ASN A 2 -10.16 -21.19 13.21
C ASN A 2 -9.13 -20.12 12.84
N PRO A 3 -7.82 -20.43 12.70
CA PRO A 3 -6.79 -19.44 12.37
C PRO A 3 -6.96 -18.85 10.94
N VAL A 4 -7.61 -19.58 10.04
CA VAL A 4 -7.89 -19.13 8.66
C VAL A 4 -8.89 -17.96 8.62
N ALA A 5 -9.84 -17.90 9.57
CA ALA A 5 -10.80 -16.80 9.66
C ALA A 5 -10.20 -15.46 10.15
N ARG A 6 -8.98 -15.46 10.72
CA ARG A 6 -8.31 -14.28 11.25
C ARG A 6 -7.35 -13.60 10.26
N ALA A 7 -6.98 -14.28 9.18
CA ALA A 7 -6.02 -13.73 8.22
C ALA A 7 -6.48 -12.42 7.54
N PRO A 8 -7.75 -12.26 7.13
CA PRO A 8 -8.26 -11.00 6.58
C PRO A 8 -8.26 -9.85 7.61
N GLU A 9 -8.60 -10.14 8.87
CA GLU A 9 -8.61 -9.14 9.95
C GLU A 9 -7.18 -8.66 10.29
N VAL A 10 -6.21 -9.58 10.34
CA VAL A 10 -4.80 -9.24 10.59
C VAL A 10 -4.23 -8.40 9.44
N GLY A 11 -4.55 -8.74 8.19
CA GLY A 11 -4.12 -7.99 7.03
C GLY A 11 -4.73 -6.59 6.95
N GLY A 12 -6.02 -6.46 7.24
CA GLY A 12 -6.71 -5.17 7.30
C GLY A 12 -6.14 -4.26 8.40
N ASN A 13 -5.84 -4.82 9.57
CA ASN A 13 -5.21 -4.09 10.66
C ASN A 13 -3.78 -3.65 10.32
N LEU A 14 -3.00 -4.48 9.63
CA LEU A 14 -1.66 -4.12 9.17
C LEU A 14 -1.70 -2.92 8.20
N LEU A 15 -2.53 -2.99 7.16
CA LEU A 15 -2.66 -1.89 6.20
C LEU A 15 -3.15 -0.60 6.86
N ARG A 16 -4.08 -0.70 7.80
CA ARG A 16 -4.54 0.45 8.58
C ARG A 16 -3.40 1.06 9.40
N THR A 17 -2.59 0.25 10.06
CA THR A 17 -1.41 0.70 10.82
C THR A 17 -0.39 1.39 9.91
N LEU A 18 -0.11 0.82 8.73
CA LEU A 18 0.80 1.42 7.75
C LEU A 18 0.25 2.76 7.23
N LEU A 19 -1.05 2.84 6.98
CA LEU A 19 -1.74 4.05 6.55
C LEU A 19 -1.66 5.15 7.63
N GLU A 20 -1.99 4.82 8.88
CA GLU A 20 -1.87 5.76 10.01
C GLU A 20 -0.43 6.25 10.17
N THR A 21 0.55 5.34 10.14
CA THR A 21 1.96 5.69 10.21
C THR A 21 2.39 6.64 9.09
N ALA A 22 1.91 6.43 7.88
CA ALA A 22 2.23 7.27 6.73
C ALA A 22 1.58 8.66 6.82
N ILE A 23 0.35 8.75 7.32
CA ILE A 23 -0.39 10.01 7.47
C ILE A 23 0.15 10.84 8.64
N THR A 24 0.32 10.22 9.81
CA THR A 24 0.75 10.89 11.05
C THR A 24 2.26 11.09 11.11
N GLY A 25 3.03 10.17 10.52
CA GLY A 25 4.48 10.15 10.57
C GLY A 25 5.04 9.43 11.78
N THR A 26 6.36 9.44 11.86
CA THR A 26 7.17 8.92 12.98
C THR A 26 8.15 9.99 13.43
N SER A 27 8.94 9.71 14.47
CA SER A 27 10.02 10.61 14.93
C SER A 27 11.05 10.92 13.83
N THR A 28 11.26 10.00 12.89
CA THR A 28 12.27 10.12 11.82
C THR A 28 11.68 10.44 10.46
N LEU A 29 10.39 10.17 10.25
CA LEU A 29 9.70 10.37 8.97
C LEU A 29 8.46 11.24 9.19
N PRO A 30 8.47 12.53 8.78
CA PRO A 30 7.31 13.41 8.90
C PRO A 30 6.09 12.84 8.17
N GLY A 31 4.90 13.04 8.73
CA GLY A 31 3.64 12.59 8.13
C GLY A 31 3.31 13.27 6.81
N ALA A 32 2.32 12.72 6.11
CA ALA A 32 1.96 13.15 4.76
C ALA A 32 1.59 14.63 4.66
N LYS A 33 0.79 15.16 5.59
CA LYS A 33 0.39 16.59 5.62
C LYS A 33 1.59 17.51 5.80
N VAL A 34 2.51 17.16 6.71
CA VAL A 34 3.73 17.92 6.97
C VAL A 34 4.65 17.89 5.75
N ALA A 35 4.78 16.73 5.10
CA ALA A 35 5.55 16.60 3.86
C ALA A 35 4.97 17.47 2.74
N ALA A 36 3.66 17.41 2.52
CA ALA A 36 2.95 18.22 1.55
C ALA A 36 3.16 19.72 1.78
N ALA A 37 2.92 20.18 3.02
CA ALA A 37 3.11 21.58 3.40
C ALA A 37 4.55 22.06 3.22
N LYS A 38 5.54 21.22 3.56
CA LYS A 38 6.97 21.55 3.39
C LYS A 38 7.35 21.75 1.91
N HIS A 39 6.81 20.92 1.01
CA HIS A 39 7.07 21.07 -0.42
C HIS A 39 6.32 22.27 -0.99
N LEU A 40 5.06 22.49 -0.61
CA LEU A 40 4.28 23.64 -1.05
C LEU A 40 4.91 24.97 -0.62
N ALA A 41 5.39 25.07 0.62
CA ALA A 41 6.02 26.29 1.13
C ALA A 41 7.34 26.68 0.42
N ARG A 42 7.91 25.79 -0.39
CA ARG A 42 9.18 26.00 -1.11
C ARG A 42 9.02 26.12 -2.61
N ARG A 43 7.81 26.11 -3.10
CA ARG A 43 7.49 26.12 -4.54
C ARG A 43 6.41 27.13 -4.82
N ASP A 44 6.43 27.66 -6.02
CA ASP A 44 5.53 28.72 -6.46
C ASP A 44 4.16 28.18 -6.89
N SER A 45 4.09 26.86 -7.18
CA SER A 45 2.84 26.20 -7.60
C SER A 45 2.66 24.84 -6.94
N VAL A 46 1.41 24.37 -6.94
CA VAL A 46 1.07 23.00 -6.49
C VAL A 46 1.74 21.96 -7.38
N GLU A 47 1.87 22.21 -8.68
CA GLU A 47 2.50 21.29 -9.63
C GLU A 47 3.99 21.13 -9.33
N ASP A 48 4.72 22.23 -9.10
CA ASP A 48 6.14 22.19 -8.73
C ASP A 48 6.34 21.51 -7.36
N ALA A 49 5.41 21.72 -6.44
CA ALA A 49 5.41 21.05 -5.15
C ALA A 49 5.22 19.53 -5.30
N LEU A 50 4.32 19.09 -6.18
CA LEU A 50 4.08 17.67 -6.48
C LEU A 50 5.32 17.02 -7.11
N GLU A 51 5.94 17.66 -8.10
CA GLU A 51 7.17 17.15 -8.73
C GLU A 51 8.29 16.98 -7.70
N SER A 52 8.54 18.03 -6.92
CA SER A 52 9.54 18.00 -5.84
C SER A 52 9.25 16.93 -4.80
N LEU A 53 7.98 16.71 -4.45
CA LEU A 53 7.52 15.68 -3.54
C LEU A 53 7.82 14.27 -4.09
N VAL A 54 7.48 14.02 -5.36
CA VAL A 54 7.74 12.74 -6.03
C VAL A 54 9.23 12.43 -6.05
N LEU A 55 10.06 13.39 -6.50
CA LEU A 55 11.53 13.22 -6.55
C LEU A 55 12.12 12.89 -5.16
N SER A 56 11.64 13.57 -4.10
CA SER A 56 12.10 13.31 -2.74
C SER A 56 11.75 11.89 -2.26
N HIS A 57 10.58 11.38 -2.64
CA HIS A 57 10.13 10.01 -2.28
C HIS A 57 10.85 8.93 -3.09
N VAL A 58 11.16 9.20 -4.36
CA VAL A 58 12.00 8.30 -5.17
C VAL A 58 13.40 8.18 -4.55
N GLY A 59 13.99 9.31 -4.14
CA GLY A 59 15.28 9.31 -3.43
C GLY A 59 15.23 8.53 -2.12
N LEU A 60 14.18 8.70 -1.33
CA LEU A 60 13.97 8.00 -0.06
C LEU A 60 13.81 6.49 -0.26
N ALA A 61 13.01 6.08 -1.24
CA ALA A 61 12.83 4.67 -1.59
C ALA A 61 14.13 4.03 -2.10
N GLY A 62 14.91 4.75 -2.92
CA GLY A 62 16.22 4.31 -3.39
C GLY A 62 17.23 4.14 -2.27
N ALA A 63 17.31 5.09 -1.35
CA ALA A 63 18.18 5.00 -0.18
C ALA A 63 17.82 3.81 0.73
N GLN A 64 16.52 3.58 0.96
CA GLN A 64 16.05 2.44 1.73
C GLN A 64 16.41 1.10 1.05
N GLY A 65 16.20 0.98 -0.27
CA GLY A 65 16.58 -0.21 -1.04
C GLY A 65 18.09 -0.46 -0.99
N PHE A 66 18.91 0.58 -1.06
CA PHE A 66 20.37 0.48 -0.98
C PHE A 66 20.84 -0.03 0.40
N LEU A 67 20.34 0.57 1.48
CA LEU A 67 20.69 0.16 2.85
C LEU A 67 20.35 -1.31 3.12
N THR A 68 19.24 -1.80 2.57
CA THR A 68 18.82 -3.18 2.75
C THR A 68 19.64 -4.18 1.93
N SER A 69 20.20 -3.75 0.80
CA SER A 69 21.07 -4.59 -0.02
C SER A 69 22.46 -4.80 0.61
N LEU A 70 22.93 -3.87 1.46
CA LEU A 70 24.21 -3.98 2.17
C LEU A 70 24.20 -5.03 3.29
N GLY A 71 23.04 -5.45 3.79
CA GLY A 71 22.90 -6.41 4.90
C GLY A 71 23.20 -7.87 4.54
N GLY A 72 23.36 -8.21 3.28
CA GLY A 72 23.68 -9.57 2.81
C GLY A 72 22.52 -10.58 2.93
N LEU A 73 22.71 -11.76 2.32
CA LEU A 73 21.69 -12.83 2.23
C LEU A 73 21.20 -13.40 3.58
N PRO A 74 22.02 -13.51 4.64
CA PRO A 74 21.55 -14.10 5.91
C PRO A 74 20.50 -13.26 6.63
N THR A 75 20.51 -11.94 6.45
CA THR A 75 19.59 -11.01 7.11
C THR A 75 18.25 -10.88 6.40
N LEU A 76 18.17 -11.30 5.14
CA LEU A 76 16.96 -11.16 4.30
C LEU A 76 15.71 -11.79 4.91
N ALA A 77 15.83 -12.94 5.59
CA ALA A 77 14.68 -13.63 6.16
C ALA A 77 14.00 -12.85 7.29
N VAL A 78 14.76 -12.02 8.01
CA VAL A 78 14.25 -11.20 9.14
C VAL A 78 13.95 -9.77 8.70
N THR A 79 14.79 -9.22 7.80
CA THR A 79 14.66 -7.82 7.34
C THR A 79 13.65 -7.64 6.22
N LEU A 80 13.33 -8.70 5.46
CA LEU A 80 12.38 -8.62 4.35
C LEU A 80 11.01 -8.09 4.76
N PRO A 81 10.33 -8.59 5.81
CA PRO A 81 9.05 -8.06 6.25
C PRO A 81 9.12 -6.58 6.67
N ALA A 82 10.18 -6.19 7.38
CA ALA A 82 10.37 -4.81 7.83
C ALA A 82 10.60 -3.85 6.65
N ASN A 83 11.36 -4.30 5.63
CA ASN A 83 11.58 -3.54 4.39
C ASN A 83 10.32 -3.34 3.58
N ILE A 84 9.50 -4.39 3.49
CA ILE A 84 8.20 -4.33 2.82
C ILE A 84 7.30 -3.30 3.48
N ALA A 85 7.19 -3.37 4.81
CA ALA A 85 6.40 -2.42 5.58
C ALA A 85 6.93 -0.98 5.42
N GLY A 86 8.24 -0.79 5.48
CA GLY A 86 8.88 0.51 5.29
C GLY A 86 8.63 1.08 3.89
N LEU A 87 8.78 0.28 2.84
CA LEU A 87 8.49 0.70 1.47
C LEU A 87 7.01 1.03 1.28
N ALA A 88 6.11 0.23 1.86
CA ALA A 88 4.68 0.51 1.83
C ALA A 88 4.34 1.84 2.52
N VAL A 89 4.94 2.14 3.69
CA VAL A 89 4.77 3.42 4.38
C VAL A 89 5.23 4.59 3.50
N VAL A 90 6.39 4.49 2.82
CA VAL A 90 6.90 5.53 1.92
C VAL A 90 5.95 5.74 0.74
N GLN A 91 5.43 4.67 0.14
CA GLN A 91 4.47 4.74 -0.96
C GLN A 91 3.13 5.35 -0.53
N ILE A 92 2.57 4.88 0.60
CA ILE A 92 1.33 5.42 1.15
C ILE A 92 1.50 6.91 1.50
N ARG A 93 2.65 7.30 2.08
CA ARG A 93 2.95 8.68 2.40
C ARG A 93 2.99 9.56 1.16
N LEU A 94 3.58 9.09 0.06
CA LEU A 94 3.56 9.81 -1.22
C LEU A 94 2.12 9.99 -1.71
N ILE A 95 1.34 8.90 -1.77
CA ILE A 95 -0.07 8.93 -2.21
C ILE A 95 -0.88 9.89 -1.35
N ALA A 96 -0.75 9.83 -0.03
CA ALA A 96 -1.47 10.68 0.91
C ALA A 96 -1.05 12.16 0.78
N SER A 97 0.25 12.44 0.58
CA SER A 97 0.74 13.82 0.38
C SER A 97 0.23 14.40 -0.93
N VAL A 98 0.20 13.60 -2.01
CA VAL A 98 -0.37 14.01 -3.30
C VAL A 98 -1.88 14.27 -3.16
N ALA A 99 -2.62 13.36 -2.52
CA ALA A 99 -4.04 13.53 -2.28
C ALA A 99 -4.33 14.81 -1.48
N HIS A 100 -3.55 15.09 -0.44
CA HIS A 100 -3.68 16.29 0.38
C HIS A 100 -3.39 17.58 -0.43
N LEU A 101 -2.34 17.60 -1.25
CA LEU A 101 -2.04 18.74 -2.16
C LEU A 101 -3.13 18.96 -3.21
N ARG A 102 -3.83 17.91 -3.60
CA ARG A 102 -4.99 17.97 -4.51
C ARG A 102 -6.31 18.30 -3.80
N GLY A 103 -6.30 18.57 -2.49
CA GLY A 103 -7.46 19.01 -1.72
C GLY A 103 -8.36 17.88 -1.21
N TYR A 104 -7.93 16.63 -1.31
CA TYR A 104 -8.70 15.51 -0.73
C TYR A 104 -8.53 15.45 0.79
N ASP A 105 -9.62 15.12 1.49
CA ASP A 105 -9.61 14.87 2.93
C ASP A 105 -9.04 13.46 3.21
N ILE A 106 -7.72 13.41 3.47
CA ILE A 106 -7.01 12.14 3.73
C ILE A 106 -7.36 11.51 5.09
N ASP A 107 -8.14 12.16 5.92
CA ASP A 107 -8.65 11.60 7.17
C ASP A 107 -9.97 10.86 6.95
N SER A 108 -10.70 11.14 5.88
CA SER A 108 -11.94 10.46 5.56
C SER A 108 -11.72 8.98 5.19
N ARG A 109 -12.63 8.10 5.62
CA ARG A 109 -12.55 6.66 5.35
C ARG A 109 -12.49 6.34 3.85
N GLN A 110 -13.33 6.99 3.07
CA GLN A 110 -13.40 6.73 1.64
C GLN A 110 -12.11 7.14 0.91
N VAL A 111 -11.50 8.27 1.25
CA VAL A 111 -10.21 8.68 0.67
C VAL A 111 -9.11 7.73 1.11
N ARG A 112 -9.10 7.27 2.36
CA ARG A 112 -8.17 6.25 2.85
C ARG A 112 -8.29 4.93 2.09
N THR A 113 -9.51 4.46 1.83
CA THR A 113 -9.73 3.26 1.01
C THR A 113 -9.23 3.47 -0.43
N ALA A 114 -9.50 4.62 -1.02
CA ALA A 114 -9.00 4.96 -2.36
C ALA A 114 -7.45 5.06 -2.40
N MET A 115 -6.82 5.66 -1.38
CA MET A 115 -5.35 5.71 -1.27
C MET A 115 -4.75 4.31 -1.14
N THR A 116 -5.36 3.43 -0.35
CA THR A 116 -4.94 2.04 -0.23
C THR A 116 -5.01 1.32 -1.58
N LEU A 117 -6.08 1.53 -2.33
CA LEU A 117 -6.24 0.96 -3.67
C LEU A 117 -5.17 1.46 -4.66
N CYS A 118 -4.70 2.70 -4.53
CA CYS A 118 -3.63 3.25 -5.37
C CYS A 118 -2.30 2.47 -5.25
N LEU A 119 -2.07 1.73 -4.17
CA LEU A 119 -0.89 0.86 -4.03
C LEU A 119 -0.82 -0.24 -5.08
N MET A 120 -1.95 -0.63 -5.66
CA MET A 120 -1.99 -1.61 -6.75
C MET A 120 -1.51 -1.05 -8.08
N GLY A 121 -1.47 0.27 -8.23
CA GLY A 121 -1.23 0.96 -9.49
C GLY A 121 -2.43 0.86 -10.44
N ARG A 122 -2.38 1.64 -11.52
CA ARG A 122 -3.50 1.75 -12.48
C ARG A 122 -3.92 0.37 -13.03
N ASP A 123 -2.97 -0.40 -13.52
CA ASP A 123 -3.25 -1.68 -14.18
C ASP A 123 -3.80 -2.71 -13.20
N GLY A 124 -3.33 -2.70 -11.94
CA GLY A 124 -3.85 -3.56 -10.89
C GLY A 124 -5.30 -3.25 -10.55
N VAL A 125 -5.64 -1.98 -10.42
CA VAL A 125 -7.01 -1.52 -10.17
C VAL A 125 -7.91 -1.86 -11.37
N GLN A 126 -7.45 -1.58 -12.61
CA GLN A 126 -8.22 -1.85 -13.81
C GLN A 126 -8.56 -3.34 -13.95
N ARG A 127 -7.59 -4.23 -13.72
CA ARG A 127 -7.86 -5.69 -13.73
C ARG A 127 -8.97 -6.10 -12.75
N LEU A 128 -9.04 -5.51 -11.57
CA LEU A 128 -10.07 -5.83 -10.58
C LEU A 128 -11.43 -5.26 -10.98
N VAL A 129 -11.47 -4.11 -11.64
CA VAL A 129 -12.70 -3.53 -12.18
C VAL A 129 -13.21 -4.37 -13.35
N ASP A 130 -12.35 -4.75 -14.28
CA ASP A 130 -12.70 -5.58 -15.44
C ASP A 130 -13.17 -6.99 -15.01
N ALA A 131 -12.63 -7.51 -13.93
CA ALA A 131 -13.06 -8.78 -13.34
C ALA A 131 -14.35 -8.67 -12.49
N GLY A 132 -14.94 -7.48 -12.37
CA GLY A 132 -16.14 -7.25 -11.56
C GLY A 132 -15.92 -7.37 -10.04
N VAL A 133 -14.66 -7.41 -9.60
CA VAL A 133 -14.29 -7.50 -8.16
C VAL A 133 -14.42 -6.15 -7.48
N LEU A 134 -14.06 -5.07 -8.19
CA LEU A 134 -14.26 -3.70 -7.73
C LEU A 134 -15.36 -3.03 -8.56
N PRO A 135 -16.24 -2.24 -7.93
CA PRO A 135 -17.31 -1.56 -8.64
C PRO A 135 -16.79 -0.40 -9.51
N THR A 136 -15.63 0.18 -9.14
CA THR A 136 -15.10 1.37 -9.80
C THR A 136 -13.65 1.67 -9.44
N THR A 137 -13.11 2.78 -9.98
CA THR A 137 -11.73 3.23 -9.79
C THR A 137 -11.51 3.91 -8.42
N ALA A 138 -10.25 4.06 -8.04
CA ALA A 138 -9.87 4.75 -6.80
C ALA A 138 -10.40 6.20 -6.73
N LEU A 139 -10.35 6.92 -7.86
CA LEU A 139 -10.87 8.30 -7.93
C LEU A 139 -12.38 8.35 -7.68
N ALA A 140 -13.12 7.46 -8.34
CA ALA A 140 -14.58 7.42 -8.15
C ALA A 140 -14.95 7.01 -6.72
N ILE A 141 -14.19 6.15 -6.05
CA ILE A 141 -14.38 5.84 -4.63
C ILE A 141 -14.12 7.11 -3.78
N ALA A 142 -13.01 7.82 -4.02
CA ALA A 142 -12.64 9.00 -3.24
C ALA A 142 -13.68 10.13 -3.34
N THR A 143 -14.40 10.23 -4.46
CA THR A 143 -15.36 11.31 -4.76
C THR A 143 -16.82 10.88 -4.68
N ALA A 144 -17.10 9.63 -4.30
CA ALA A 144 -18.44 9.11 -4.20
C ALA A 144 -19.26 9.88 -3.13
N PRO A 145 -20.51 10.24 -3.39
CA PRO A 145 -21.37 10.91 -2.42
C PRO A 145 -21.77 9.99 -1.26
N VAL A 146 -21.75 8.68 -1.49
CA VAL A 146 -22.02 7.65 -0.48
C VAL A 146 -20.90 6.63 -0.50
N PHE A 147 -20.36 6.30 0.67
CA PHE A 147 -19.29 5.32 0.83
C PHE A 147 -19.81 4.02 1.43
N ASP A 148 -19.64 2.92 0.71
CA ASP A 148 -19.90 1.58 1.24
C ASP A 148 -18.67 1.08 2.04
N SER A 149 -18.86 0.91 3.34
CA SER A 149 -17.79 0.47 4.24
C SER A 149 -17.31 -0.97 3.97
N SER A 150 -18.05 -1.79 3.23
CA SER A 150 -17.63 -3.13 2.82
C SER A 150 -16.46 -3.09 1.84
N LEU A 151 -16.34 -2.01 1.05
CA LEU A 151 -15.22 -1.78 0.14
C LEU A 151 -13.88 -1.67 0.86
N ASP A 152 -13.86 -1.14 2.08
CA ASP A 152 -12.62 -0.99 2.86
C ASP A 152 -11.98 -2.36 3.15
N GLN A 153 -12.77 -3.34 3.54
CA GLN A 153 -12.30 -4.70 3.79
C GLN A 153 -11.85 -5.39 2.49
N LEU A 154 -12.68 -5.31 1.45
CA LEU A 154 -12.37 -5.90 0.14
C LEU A 154 -11.07 -5.32 -0.45
N VAL A 155 -10.92 -4.00 -0.44
CA VAL A 155 -9.72 -3.30 -0.93
C VAL A 155 -8.50 -3.72 -0.11
N SER A 156 -8.60 -3.72 1.22
CA SER A 156 -7.49 -4.10 2.10
C SER A 156 -7.01 -5.53 1.82
N GLU A 157 -7.93 -6.48 1.64
CA GLU A 157 -7.61 -7.87 1.32
C GLU A 157 -6.90 -8.01 -0.02
N LYS A 158 -7.43 -7.39 -1.08
CA LYS A 158 -6.86 -7.45 -2.43
C LYS A 158 -5.49 -6.76 -2.53
N VAL A 159 -5.35 -5.58 -1.91
CA VAL A 159 -4.08 -4.85 -1.89
C VAL A 159 -3.01 -5.62 -1.13
N LEU A 160 -3.35 -6.20 0.03
CA LEU A 160 -2.39 -7.00 0.78
C LEU A 160 -1.92 -8.23 -0.02
N GLY A 161 -2.85 -8.94 -0.66
CA GLY A 161 -2.54 -10.07 -1.54
C GLY A 161 -1.58 -9.68 -2.67
N GLU A 162 -1.84 -8.55 -3.33
CA GLU A 162 -0.99 -8.04 -4.40
C GLU A 162 0.39 -7.60 -3.90
N LEU A 163 0.47 -6.90 -2.75
CA LEU A 163 1.75 -6.51 -2.15
C LEU A 163 2.61 -7.72 -1.82
N VAL A 164 2.02 -8.74 -1.19
CA VAL A 164 2.71 -9.99 -0.87
C VAL A 164 3.19 -10.69 -2.15
N SER A 165 2.37 -10.73 -3.19
CA SER A 165 2.71 -11.33 -4.48
C SER A 165 3.87 -10.61 -5.17
N ARG A 166 3.84 -9.27 -5.23
CA ARG A 166 4.88 -8.46 -5.89
C ARG A 166 6.25 -8.59 -5.20
N ILE A 167 6.25 -8.60 -3.87
CA ILE A 167 7.49 -8.58 -3.09
C ILE A 167 8.05 -9.99 -2.93
N GLY A 168 7.16 -10.97 -2.82
CA GLY A 168 7.52 -12.36 -2.61
C GLY A 168 8.06 -13.07 -3.85
N GLY A 169 7.71 -12.60 -5.03
CA GLY A 169 7.94 -13.37 -6.25
C GLY A 169 7.46 -14.83 -6.09
N ARG A 170 7.58 -15.65 -7.13
CA ARG A 170 7.22 -17.08 -7.05
C ARG A 170 7.94 -17.87 -5.94
N ARG A 171 9.11 -17.41 -5.48
CA ARG A 171 9.90 -18.10 -4.44
C ARG A 171 9.45 -17.77 -3.01
N ALA A 172 8.99 -16.56 -2.74
CA ALA A 172 8.51 -16.22 -1.41
C ALA A 172 7.09 -16.74 -1.18
N SER A 173 6.23 -16.80 -2.19
CA SER A 173 4.93 -17.48 -2.06
C SER A 173 5.10 -18.96 -1.70
N LEU A 174 6.14 -19.64 -2.22
CA LEU A 174 6.48 -21.02 -1.85
C LEU A 174 7.06 -21.14 -0.43
N LEU A 175 7.80 -20.16 0.05
CA LEU A 175 8.33 -20.14 1.43
C LEU A 175 7.22 -19.87 2.45
N PHE A 176 6.29 -18.98 2.14
CA PHE A 176 5.10 -18.73 2.96
C PHE A 176 4.13 -19.92 2.95
N ALA A 177 3.92 -20.55 1.79
CA ALA A 177 3.10 -21.76 1.69
C ALA A 177 3.68 -22.96 2.46
N ARG A 178 5.01 -23.05 2.59
CA ARG A 178 5.67 -24.17 3.31
C ARG A 178 5.79 -23.97 4.82
N ARG A 179 5.75 -22.71 5.32
CA ARG A 179 5.99 -22.38 6.73
C ARG A 179 4.76 -21.95 7.53
N GLY A 180 3.62 -21.74 6.91
CA GLY A 180 2.43 -21.33 7.63
C GLY A 180 1.14 -21.80 6.96
N PRO A 181 0.28 -22.55 7.66
CA PRO A 181 -1.08 -22.81 7.20
C PRO A 181 -1.95 -21.54 7.18
N LEU A 182 -1.37 -20.38 7.48
CA LEU A 182 -2.09 -19.14 7.76
C LEU A 182 -2.32 -18.22 6.55
N LEU A 183 -1.65 -18.45 5.41
CA LEU A 183 -1.81 -17.64 4.19
C LEU A 183 -2.16 -18.48 2.95
N GLY A 184 -2.31 -19.79 3.10
CA GLY A 184 -2.47 -20.72 1.97
C GLY A 184 -3.88 -20.81 1.36
N GLY A 185 -4.88 -20.12 1.92
CA GLY A 185 -6.28 -20.29 1.49
C GLY A 185 -6.69 -19.50 0.23
N GLY A 186 -5.92 -18.48 -0.17
CA GLY A 186 -6.32 -17.59 -1.27
C GLY A 186 -5.53 -17.73 -2.58
N VAL A 187 -4.36 -18.37 -2.54
CA VAL A 187 -3.45 -18.42 -3.72
C VAL A 187 -3.61 -19.70 -4.54
N GLY A 188 -4.23 -20.73 -3.97
CA GLY A 188 -4.43 -22.02 -4.65
C GLY A 188 -5.54 -22.06 -5.70
N ALA A 189 -6.46 -21.10 -5.70
CA ALA A 189 -7.62 -21.11 -6.58
C ALA A 189 -7.38 -20.52 -7.98
N THR A 190 -6.31 -19.76 -8.17
CA THR A 190 -6.03 -19.08 -9.46
C THR A 190 -5.04 -19.80 -10.37
N MET A 191 -4.46 -20.93 -9.95
CA MET A 191 -3.49 -21.68 -10.76
C MET A 191 -4.11 -22.74 -11.71
N LYS A 192 -5.44 -22.87 -11.78
CA LYS A 192 -6.08 -23.90 -12.61
C LYS A 192 -6.74 -23.39 -13.90
N ALA A 193 -6.49 -22.16 -14.31
CA ALA A 193 -7.13 -21.54 -15.49
C ALA A 193 -6.13 -21.08 -16.57
N ILE A 194 -4.92 -21.67 -16.63
CA ILE A 194 -4.02 -21.48 -17.79
C ILE A 194 -3.45 -22.84 -18.16
N GLU A 195 -4.21 -23.63 -18.89
CA GLU A 195 -3.82 -24.57 -19.94
C GLU A 195 -4.60 -24.24 -21.19
#